data_8ae3683345241f7c8b88dce286da64c0
#
_entry.id   8ae3683345241f7c8b88dce286da64c0
#
_cell.length_a   1.000
_cell.length_b   1.000
_cell.length_c   1.000
_cell.angle_alpha   90.00
_cell.angle_beta   90.00
_cell.angle_gamma   90.00
#
_symmetry.space_group_name_H-M   'P 1'
#
loop_
_entity.id
_entity.type
_entity.pdbx_description
1 polymer ?
#
loop_
_entity_poly.entity_id
_entity_poly.type
_entity_poly.pdbx_seq_one_letter_code
_entity_poly.pdbx_strand_id
1 'polypeptide(L)'
;MYKPYWSQNILDEAISNLVARKISAEKAKNLEQVMKAAFPEAMVEVPAELEEAMRNHPKDRHVLAAAVMANAQVIVTHNLADFQTDALAPWNITAQSPDNFLCELFDAYPDYPAKIVQILQQQSQKYKKRSLSVAELLELLSQQRGANLPNFVNKIHRYTA
;
A
#
# COMPACT_ATOMS: atom_id res chain seq x y z
N MET A 1 4.11 10.44 -10.10
CA MET A 1 3.53 9.79 -8.90
C MET A 1 2.84 8.51 -9.35
N TYR A 2 2.58 7.52 -8.49
CA TYR A 2 1.92 6.26 -8.85
C TYR A 2 0.40 6.40 -8.91
N LYS A 3 -0.26 5.45 -9.58
CA LYS A 3 -1.72 5.26 -9.56
C LYS A 3 -2.01 3.96 -8.80
N PRO A 4 -2.79 4.00 -7.72
CA PRO A 4 -3.20 2.79 -7.00
C PRO A 4 -4.34 2.10 -7.74
N TYR A 5 -4.41 0.76 -7.60
CA TYR A 5 -5.50 -0.06 -8.07
C TYR A 5 -5.86 -1.13 -7.04
N TRP A 6 -7.13 -1.50 -6.97
CA TRP A 6 -7.64 -2.58 -6.13
C TRP A 6 -8.97 -3.12 -6.67
N SER A 7 -9.26 -4.38 -6.40
CA SER A 7 -10.59 -4.96 -6.57
C SER A 7 -11.39 -4.86 -5.27
N GLN A 8 -12.71 -5.19 -5.34
CA GLN A 8 -13.51 -5.25 -4.14
C GLN A 8 -12.99 -6.33 -3.17
N ASN A 9 -12.56 -7.48 -3.67
CA ASN A 9 -11.98 -8.55 -2.84
C ASN A 9 -10.75 -8.09 -2.05
N ILE A 10 -9.86 -7.29 -2.67
CA ILE A 10 -8.70 -6.70 -1.99
C ILE A 10 -9.14 -5.76 -0.88
N LEU A 11 -10.15 -4.92 -1.11
CA LEU A 11 -10.66 -4.01 -0.09
C LEU A 11 -11.35 -4.77 1.05
N ASP A 12 -12.14 -5.80 0.75
CA ASP A 12 -12.83 -6.61 1.75
C ASP A 12 -11.83 -7.33 2.66
N GLU A 13 -10.75 -7.87 2.10
CA GLU A 13 -9.67 -8.47 2.87
C GLU A 13 -8.95 -7.43 3.75
N ALA A 14 -8.61 -6.27 3.20
CA ALA A 14 -7.98 -5.20 3.96
C ALA A 14 -8.85 -4.73 5.12
N ILE A 15 -10.16 -4.54 4.91
CA ILE A 15 -11.12 -4.17 5.93
C ILE A 15 -11.23 -5.26 7.01
N SER A 16 -11.32 -6.53 6.60
CA SER A 16 -11.38 -7.68 7.52
C SER A 16 -10.14 -7.74 8.42
N ASN A 17 -8.96 -7.52 7.83
CA ASN A 17 -7.69 -7.48 8.56
C ASN A 17 -7.62 -6.32 9.56
N LEU A 18 -8.16 -5.15 9.22
CA LEU A 18 -8.25 -4.01 10.13
C LEU A 18 -9.17 -4.30 11.33
N VAL A 19 -10.33 -4.91 11.08
CA VAL A 19 -11.27 -5.32 12.14
C VAL A 19 -10.63 -6.36 13.05
N ALA A 20 -9.93 -7.36 12.50
CA ALA A 20 -9.20 -8.35 13.28
C ALA A 20 -8.10 -7.72 14.17
N ARG A 21 -7.53 -6.59 13.77
CA ARG A 21 -6.58 -5.77 14.57
C ARG A 21 -7.26 -4.80 15.54
N LYS A 22 -8.54 -5.00 15.87
CA LYS A 22 -9.35 -4.22 16.83
C LYS A 22 -9.68 -2.79 16.38
N ILE A 23 -9.66 -2.51 15.07
CA ILE A 23 -10.26 -1.29 14.51
C ILE A 23 -11.77 -1.53 14.40
N SER A 24 -12.60 -0.57 14.83
CA SER A 24 -14.04 -0.75 14.71
C SER A 24 -14.48 -0.90 13.25
N ALA A 25 -15.48 -1.75 13.00
CA ALA A 25 -16.01 -1.97 11.65
C ALA A 25 -16.45 -0.66 10.97
N GLU A 26 -17.02 0.27 11.73
CA GLU A 26 -17.43 1.59 11.23
C GLU A 26 -16.22 2.38 10.71
N LYS A 27 -15.11 2.43 11.47
CA LYS A 27 -13.90 3.14 11.05
C LYS A 27 -13.25 2.47 9.82
N ALA A 28 -13.23 1.15 9.78
CA ALA A 28 -12.70 0.39 8.66
C ALA A 28 -13.51 0.65 7.39
N LYS A 29 -14.86 0.63 7.48
CA LYS A 29 -15.75 0.95 6.37
C LYS A 29 -15.63 2.40 5.91
N ASN A 30 -15.49 3.34 6.86
CA ASN A 30 -15.25 4.74 6.51
C ASN A 30 -13.92 4.93 5.74
N LEU A 31 -12.87 4.19 6.12
CA LEU A 31 -11.60 4.21 5.38
C LEU A 31 -11.79 3.73 3.94
N GLU A 32 -12.52 2.65 3.73
CA GLU A 32 -12.85 2.16 2.38
C GLU A 32 -13.56 3.24 1.55
N GLN A 33 -14.56 3.90 2.10
CA GLN A 33 -15.28 4.97 1.42
C GLN A 33 -14.36 6.14 1.07
N VAL A 34 -13.48 6.54 1.99
CA VAL A 34 -12.50 7.61 1.75
C VAL A 34 -11.52 7.23 0.65
N MET A 35 -11.05 5.98 0.62
CA MET A 35 -10.15 5.48 -0.44
C MET A 35 -10.85 5.50 -1.81
N LYS A 36 -12.08 4.97 -1.90
CA LYS A 36 -12.86 4.97 -3.14
C LYS A 36 -13.16 6.39 -3.64
N ALA A 37 -13.46 7.32 -2.73
CA ALA A 37 -13.72 8.71 -3.09
C ALA A 37 -12.44 9.46 -3.54
N ALA A 38 -11.29 9.14 -2.93
CA ALA A 38 -10.01 9.75 -3.29
C ALA A 38 -9.46 9.24 -4.63
N PHE A 39 -9.78 7.99 -5.00
CA PHE A 39 -9.29 7.32 -6.20
C PHE A 39 -10.43 6.62 -6.94
N PRO A 40 -11.36 7.36 -7.57
CA PRO A 40 -12.54 6.78 -8.20
C PRO A 40 -12.21 5.84 -9.36
N GLU A 41 -11.05 6.03 -10.01
CA GLU A 41 -10.56 5.20 -11.12
C GLU A 41 -9.72 3.99 -10.66
N ALA A 42 -9.56 3.77 -9.35
CA ALA A 42 -8.72 2.69 -8.82
C ALA A 42 -9.43 1.33 -8.77
N MET A 43 -10.75 1.31 -8.88
CA MET A 43 -11.53 0.07 -8.83
C MET A 43 -11.36 -0.75 -10.10
N VAL A 44 -11.02 -2.03 -9.93
CA VAL A 44 -10.85 -3.00 -11.02
C VAL A 44 -11.82 -4.15 -10.84
N GLU A 45 -12.52 -4.51 -11.89
CA GLU A 45 -13.32 -5.73 -11.94
C GLU A 45 -12.45 -6.88 -12.45
N VAL A 46 -12.50 -8.02 -11.77
CA VAL A 46 -11.69 -9.19 -12.09
C VAL A 46 -12.60 -10.35 -12.47
N PRO A 47 -12.52 -10.87 -13.71
CA PRO A 47 -13.23 -12.09 -14.09
C PRO A 47 -12.72 -13.30 -13.29
N ALA A 48 -13.64 -14.19 -12.89
CA ALA A 48 -13.30 -15.40 -12.13
C ALA A 48 -12.33 -16.31 -12.88
N GLU A 49 -12.49 -16.44 -14.19
CA GLU A 49 -11.62 -17.24 -15.06
C GLU A 49 -10.18 -16.74 -15.07
N LEU A 50 -9.98 -15.42 -14.94
CA LEU A 50 -8.65 -14.86 -14.85
C LEU A 50 -8.01 -15.18 -13.49
N GLU A 51 -8.76 -15.11 -12.41
CA GLU A 51 -8.27 -15.47 -11.08
C GLU A 51 -7.88 -16.96 -11.02
N GLU A 52 -8.68 -17.85 -11.59
CA GLU A 52 -8.37 -19.29 -11.68
C GLU A 52 -7.10 -19.58 -12.49
N ALA A 53 -6.79 -18.76 -13.49
CA ALA A 53 -5.60 -18.89 -14.33
C ALA A 53 -4.30 -18.47 -13.62
N MET A 54 -4.37 -17.75 -12.50
CA MET A 54 -3.20 -17.29 -11.75
C MET A 54 -2.46 -18.45 -11.09
N ARG A 55 -1.12 -18.38 -11.09
CA ARG A 55 -0.24 -19.46 -10.60
C ARG A 55 0.50 -19.15 -9.31
N ASN A 56 0.27 -17.99 -8.72
CA ASN A 56 0.77 -17.63 -7.39
C ASN A 56 -0.04 -18.35 -6.29
N HIS A 57 0.30 -18.05 -5.03
CA HIS A 57 -0.40 -18.68 -3.89
C HIS A 57 -1.93 -18.53 -4.00
N PRO A 58 -2.72 -19.61 -3.79
CA PRO A 58 -4.17 -19.61 -4.06
C PRO A 58 -4.96 -18.50 -3.36
N LYS A 59 -4.56 -18.11 -2.14
CA LYS A 59 -5.22 -17.04 -1.38
C LYS A 59 -5.04 -15.66 -2.00
N ASP A 60 -3.97 -15.46 -2.75
CA ASP A 60 -3.57 -14.16 -3.31
C ASP A 60 -3.73 -14.08 -4.83
N ARG A 61 -4.42 -15.06 -5.45
CA ARG A 61 -4.68 -15.08 -6.89
C ARG A 61 -5.51 -13.87 -7.33
N HIS A 62 -6.49 -13.48 -6.53
CA HIS A 62 -7.32 -12.30 -6.79
C HIS A 62 -6.49 -11.01 -6.86
N VAL A 63 -5.38 -10.92 -6.12
CA VAL A 63 -4.47 -9.75 -6.15
C VAL A 63 -3.69 -9.72 -7.45
N LEU A 64 -3.12 -10.86 -7.88
CA LEU A 64 -2.39 -10.93 -9.14
C LEU A 64 -3.33 -10.68 -10.32
N ALA A 65 -4.52 -11.27 -10.31
CA ALA A 65 -5.53 -11.05 -11.35
C ALA A 65 -5.96 -9.58 -11.45
N ALA A 66 -6.14 -8.90 -10.31
CA ALA A 66 -6.41 -7.46 -10.28
C ALA A 66 -5.25 -6.64 -10.86
N ALA A 67 -4.01 -7.00 -10.56
CA ALA A 67 -2.82 -6.34 -11.11
C ALA A 67 -2.73 -6.51 -12.64
N VAL A 68 -3.04 -7.69 -13.17
CA VAL A 68 -3.12 -7.97 -14.61
C VAL A 68 -4.19 -7.12 -15.28
N MET A 69 -5.41 -7.09 -14.71
CA MET A 69 -6.52 -6.28 -15.24
C MET A 69 -6.22 -4.78 -15.25
N ALA A 70 -5.52 -4.30 -14.22
CA ALA A 70 -5.10 -2.90 -14.11
C ALA A 70 -3.90 -2.55 -15.00
N ASN A 71 -3.27 -3.54 -15.65
CA ASN A 71 -1.98 -3.39 -16.31
C ASN A 71 -0.93 -2.75 -15.36
N ALA A 72 -0.94 -3.18 -14.09
CA ALA A 72 -0.04 -2.70 -13.08
C ALA A 72 1.36 -3.30 -13.25
N GLN A 73 2.38 -2.55 -12.89
CA GLN A 73 3.78 -3.01 -12.96
C GLN A 73 4.26 -3.60 -11.63
N VAL A 74 3.63 -3.20 -10.52
CA VAL A 74 4.08 -3.56 -9.18
C VAL A 74 2.91 -3.96 -8.29
N ILE A 75 3.05 -5.08 -7.58
CA ILE A 75 2.23 -5.46 -6.45
C ILE A 75 2.97 -5.06 -5.18
N VAL A 76 2.36 -4.19 -4.36
CA VAL A 76 2.94 -3.75 -3.08
C VAL A 76 2.34 -4.58 -1.95
N THR A 77 3.15 -5.43 -1.33
CA THR A 77 2.70 -6.36 -0.29
C THR A 77 3.79 -6.66 0.72
N HIS A 78 3.41 -6.95 1.97
CA HIS A 78 4.33 -7.53 2.97
C HIS A 78 4.55 -9.03 2.75
N ASN A 79 3.64 -9.70 2.06
CA ASN A 79 3.64 -11.15 1.86
C ASN A 79 4.29 -11.53 0.54
N LEU A 80 5.57 -11.24 0.37
CA LEU A 80 6.32 -11.49 -0.87
C LEU A 80 6.40 -12.97 -1.24
N ALA A 81 6.35 -13.87 -0.23
CA ALA A 81 6.44 -15.31 -0.44
C ALA A 81 5.29 -15.88 -1.29
N ASP A 82 4.14 -15.22 -1.31
CA ASP A 82 2.95 -15.67 -2.05
C ASP A 82 2.92 -15.15 -3.50
N PHE A 83 3.95 -14.35 -3.88
CA PHE A 83 4.10 -13.76 -5.21
C PHE A 83 5.45 -14.14 -5.84
N GLN A 84 5.61 -15.42 -6.16
CA GLN A 84 6.85 -15.95 -6.74
C GLN A 84 7.12 -15.34 -8.12
N THR A 85 8.39 -15.12 -8.41
CA THR A 85 8.83 -14.46 -9.65
C THR A 85 8.35 -15.18 -10.92
N ASP A 86 8.34 -16.51 -10.93
CA ASP A 86 7.87 -17.32 -12.06
C ASP A 86 6.36 -17.17 -12.34
N ALA A 87 5.56 -16.90 -11.29
CA ALA A 87 4.13 -16.63 -11.43
C ALA A 87 3.86 -15.19 -11.95
N LEU A 88 4.74 -14.23 -11.66
CA LEU A 88 4.60 -12.82 -12.04
C LEU A 88 5.22 -12.50 -13.40
N ALA A 89 6.32 -13.17 -13.77
CA ALA A 89 7.11 -12.90 -14.97
C ALA A 89 6.28 -12.91 -16.27
N PRO A 90 5.34 -13.84 -16.50
CA PRO A 90 4.49 -13.85 -17.70
C PRO A 90 3.67 -12.58 -17.91
N TRP A 91 3.39 -11.85 -16.81
CA TRP A 91 2.59 -10.64 -16.79
C TRP A 91 3.43 -9.36 -16.74
N ASN A 92 4.76 -9.50 -16.70
CA ASN A 92 5.70 -8.39 -16.53
C ASN A 92 5.41 -7.56 -15.26
N ILE A 93 5.00 -8.24 -14.18
CA ILE A 93 4.70 -7.67 -12.87
C ILE A 93 5.82 -8.05 -11.90
N THR A 94 6.13 -7.15 -10.97
CA THR A 94 7.02 -7.42 -9.83
C THR A 94 6.29 -7.27 -8.51
N ALA A 95 6.75 -7.93 -7.46
CA ALA A 95 6.25 -7.73 -6.10
C ALA A 95 7.29 -7.03 -5.24
N GLN A 96 6.88 -6.02 -4.47
CA GLN A 96 7.75 -5.24 -3.60
C GLN A 96 7.13 -5.07 -2.22
N SER A 97 7.97 -4.99 -1.19
CA SER A 97 7.51 -4.55 0.13
C SER A 97 7.12 -3.07 0.09
N PRO A 98 6.18 -2.62 0.96
CA PRO A 98 5.83 -1.21 1.06
C PRO A 98 7.04 -0.31 1.35
N ASP A 99 7.99 -0.79 2.15
CA ASP A 99 9.22 -0.06 2.49
C ASP A 99 10.10 0.17 1.25
N ASN A 100 10.35 -0.88 0.47
CA ASN A 100 11.12 -0.78 -0.78
C ASN A 100 10.42 0.12 -1.80
N PHE A 101 9.12 -0.08 -2.01
CA PHE A 101 8.33 0.73 -2.93
C PHE A 101 8.40 2.23 -2.59
N LEU A 102 8.25 2.59 -1.32
CA LEU A 102 8.33 3.98 -0.88
C LEU A 102 9.76 4.53 -0.96
N CYS A 103 10.78 3.70 -0.73
CA CYS A 103 12.18 4.08 -0.95
C CYS A 103 12.47 4.40 -2.42
N GLU A 104 12.02 3.56 -3.34
CA GLU A 104 12.17 3.79 -4.78
C GLU A 104 11.40 5.03 -5.22
N LEU A 105 10.17 5.21 -4.71
CA LEU A 105 9.38 6.40 -4.98
C LEU A 105 10.07 7.68 -4.48
N PHE A 106 10.71 7.63 -3.31
CA PHE A 106 11.45 8.75 -2.74
C PHE A 106 12.62 9.17 -3.63
N ASP A 107 13.31 8.20 -4.25
CA ASP A 107 14.47 8.43 -5.11
C ASP A 107 14.10 8.71 -6.58
N ALA A 108 12.87 8.41 -6.99
CA ALA A 108 12.45 8.44 -8.40
C ALA A 108 12.54 9.83 -9.04
N TYR A 109 12.32 10.90 -8.25
CA TYR A 109 12.36 12.27 -8.76
C TYR A 109 12.91 13.22 -7.70
N PRO A 110 13.68 14.26 -8.11
CA PRO A 110 14.34 15.20 -7.18
C PRO A 110 13.39 15.96 -6.25
N ASP A 111 12.12 16.16 -6.66
CA ASP A 111 11.12 16.91 -5.88
C ASP A 111 10.26 16.03 -4.96
N TYR A 112 10.35 14.70 -5.08
CA TYR A 112 9.54 13.79 -4.26
C TYR A 112 9.89 13.81 -2.78
N PRO A 113 11.15 13.87 -2.36
CA PRO A 113 11.51 13.98 -0.95
C PRO A 113 10.81 15.16 -0.26
N ALA A 114 10.86 16.35 -0.87
CA ALA A 114 10.21 17.54 -0.32
C ALA A 114 8.68 17.38 -0.23
N LYS A 115 8.04 16.82 -1.27
CA LYS A 115 6.60 16.55 -1.27
C LYS A 115 6.20 15.54 -0.20
N ILE A 116 6.99 14.48 -0.02
CA ILE A 116 6.73 13.45 1.00
C ILE A 116 6.82 14.06 2.40
N VAL A 117 7.85 14.85 2.68
CA VAL A 117 8.01 15.55 3.97
C VAL A 117 6.83 16.49 4.21
N GLN A 118 6.39 17.24 3.21
CA GLN A 118 5.21 18.12 3.31
C GLN A 118 3.93 17.32 3.63
N ILE A 119 3.72 16.16 3.00
CA ILE A 119 2.59 15.27 3.30
C ILE A 119 2.64 14.80 4.75
N LEU A 120 3.81 14.38 5.24
CA LEU A 120 3.97 13.94 6.64
C LEU A 120 3.67 15.06 7.63
N GLN A 121 4.12 16.29 7.35
CA GLN A 121 3.80 17.47 8.16
C GLN A 121 2.28 17.74 8.19
N GLN A 122 1.61 17.67 7.04
CA GLN A 122 0.16 17.82 6.98
C GLN A 122 -0.56 16.70 7.73
N GLN A 123 -0.10 15.46 7.63
CA GLN A 123 -0.68 14.33 8.34
C GLN A 123 -0.52 14.46 9.86
N SER A 124 0.64 14.89 10.33
CA SER A 124 0.89 15.11 11.77
C SER A 124 -0.11 16.09 12.39
N GLN A 125 -0.51 17.12 11.65
CA GLN A 125 -1.48 18.13 12.08
C GLN A 125 -2.93 17.65 12.10
N LYS A 126 -3.28 16.61 11.32
CA LYS A 126 -4.65 16.09 11.21
C LYS A 126 -5.09 15.20 12.38
N TYR A 127 -4.19 14.79 13.26
CA TYR A 127 -4.52 13.97 14.42
C TYR A 127 -5.29 14.78 15.46
N LYS A 128 -6.64 14.68 15.44
CA LYS A 128 -7.56 15.52 16.24
C LYS A 128 -7.51 15.30 17.76
N LYS A 129 -7.10 14.12 18.24
CA LYS A 129 -7.11 13.78 19.68
C LYS A 129 -5.80 14.08 20.40
N ARG A 130 -4.69 14.10 19.70
CA ARG A 130 -3.34 14.46 20.15
C ARG A 130 -2.57 14.84 18.90
N SER A 131 -2.07 16.05 18.83
CA SER A 131 -1.14 16.42 17.76
C SER A 131 0.08 15.51 17.87
N LEU A 132 0.34 14.71 16.83
CA LEU A 132 1.57 13.94 16.72
C LEU A 132 2.63 14.84 16.09
N SER A 133 3.81 14.86 16.64
CA SER A 133 4.97 15.44 15.94
C SER A 133 5.32 14.58 14.72
N VAL A 134 6.01 15.15 13.75
CA VAL A 134 6.52 14.38 12.60
C VAL A 134 7.42 13.24 13.06
N ALA A 135 8.24 13.47 14.12
CA ALA A 135 9.10 12.43 14.69
C ALA A 135 8.29 11.25 15.26
N GLU A 136 7.25 11.51 16.05
CA GLU A 136 6.35 10.45 16.56
C GLU A 136 5.64 9.71 15.42
N LEU A 137 5.23 10.41 14.36
CA LEU A 137 4.63 9.78 13.18
C LEU A 137 5.64 8.86 12.46
N LEU A 138 6.87 9.29 12.28
CA LEU A 138 7.93 8.49 11.67
C LEU A 138 8.26 7.25 12.52
N GLU A 139 8.30 7.39 13.85
CA GLU A 139 8.49 6.25 14.74
C GLU A 139 7.37 5.20 14.58
N LEU A 140 6.11 5.63 14.52
CA LEU A 140 4.97 4.73 14.27
C LEU A 140 5.08 4.02 12.89
N LEU A 141 5.55 4.72 11.87
CA LEU A 141 5.73 4.15 10.52
C LEU A 141 6.86 3.12 10.48
N SER A 142 7.91 3.26 11.31
CA SER A 142 9.03 2.32 11.37
C SER A 142 8.71 1.02 12.10
N GLN A 143 7.71 0.99 13.00
CA GLN A 143 7.41 -0.15 13.85
C GLN A 143 6.90 -1.37 13.07
N GLN A 144 7.39 -2.58 13.42
CA GLN A 144 6.96 -3.84 12.81
C GLN A 144 5.45 -4.12 12.95
N ARG A 145 4.82 -3.68 14.05
CA ARG A 145 3.38 -3.82 14.29
C ARG A 145 2.56 -2.72 13.62
N GLY A 146 3.23 -1.73 13.01
CA GLY A 146 2.64 -0.65 12.23
C GLY A 146 2.82 -0.88 10.72
N ALA A 147 3.30 0.15 10.03
CA ALA A 147 3.53 0.11 8.59
C ALA A 147 4.82 -0.64 8.20
N ASN A 148 5.74 -0.86 9.15
CA ASN A 148 7.03 -1.53 8.94
C ASN A 148 7.85 -0.93 7.79
N LEU A 149 8.15 0.36 7.90
CA LEU A 149 8.85 1.17 6.88
C LEU A 149 10.20 1.71 7.39
N PRO A 150 11.13 0.87 7.90
CA PRO A 150 12.34 1.36 8.56
C PRO A 150 13.31 2.06 7.61
N ASN A 151 13.48 1.55 6.38
CA ASN A 151 14.41 2.14 5.41
C ASN A 151 13.89 3.46 4.86
N PHE A 152 12.59 3.53 4.58
CA PHE A 152 11.93 4.77 4.16
C PHE A 152 12.02 5.86 5.23
N VAL A 153 11.79 5.53 6.50
CA VAL A 153 11.95 6.47 7.62
C VAL A 153 13.39 6.95 7.73
N ASN A 154 14.38 6.06 7.60
CA ASN A 154 15.80 6.43 7.59
C ASN A 154 16.16 7.38 6.45
N LYS A 155 15.58 7.20 5.25
CA LYS A 155 15.76 8.13 4.13
C LYS A 155 15.23 9.53 4.46
N ILE A 156 14.04 9.61 5.08
CA ILE A 156 13.45 10.88 5.49
C ILE A 156 14.35 11.58 6.52
N HIS A 157 14.83 10.86 7.53
CA HIS A 157 15.74 11.44 8.53
C HIS A 157 17.01 12.01 7.90
N ARG A 158 17.63 11.28 6.95
CA ARG A 158 18.84 11.76 6.25
C ARG A 158 18.56 12.99 5.37
N TYR A 159 17.36 13.08 4.81
CA TYR A 159 16.97 14.21 3.95
C TYR A 159 16.68 15.47 4.78
N THR A 160 16.19 15.32 6.02
CA THR A 160 15.79 16.43 6.90
C THR A 160 16.84 16.84 7.90
N ALA A 161 17.98 16.11 7.98
CA ALA A 161 19.13 16.42 8.86
C ALA A 161 20.00 17.52 8.28
#